data_f0cae1b293c36297e28ecab112be9896
#
_entry.id   f0cae1b293c36297e28ecab112be9896
#
_cell.length_a   1.000
_cell.length_b   1.000
_cell.length_c   1.000
_cell.angle_alpha   90.00
_cell.angle_beta   90.00
_cell.angle_gamma   90.00
#
_symmetry.space_group_name_H-M   'P 1'
#
loop_
_entity.id
_entity.type
_entity.pdbx_description
1 polymer ?
#
loop_
_entity_poly.entity_id
_entity_poly.type
_entity_poly.pdbx_seq_one_letter_code
_entity_poly.pdbx_strand_id
1 'polypeptide(L)'
;PDLIPVDASGEQVVDEPIEVEGREWKMTCVSMGNPHAVIFVEDTEHFELEKYGPEFEHHPRFPKRTNTEFVHVISPTEASMRVWERGSAETLACGTGTCATVMACILNHKTENKVLVHLRGGDLTIEYDPDNNHIYMTGPATEVFHGIWEEN
;
A
#
# COMPACT_ATOMS: atom_id res chain seq x y z
N PRO A 1 -14.87 4.79 4.44
CA PRO A 1 -15.04 3.44 3.84
C PRO A 1 -15.62 3.50 2.42
N ASP A 2 -16.61 4.34 2.16
CA ASP A 2 -17.31 4.40 0.87
C ASP A 2 -16.41 4.71 -0.33
N LEU A 3 -15.37 5.51 -0.11
CA LEU A 3 -14.40 5.86 -1.16
C LEU A 3 -13.38 4.75 -1.46
N ILE A 4 -13.32 3.69 -0.60
CA ILE A 4 -12.32 2.63 -0.75
C ILE A 4 -12.78 1.54 -1.73
N PRO A 5 -14.02 1.04 -1.89
CA PRO A 5 -15.07 0.72 -0.93
C PRO A 5 -14.73 -0.53 -0.09
N VAL A 6 -14.99 -0.42 1.19
CA VAL A 6 -14.81 -1.49 2.16
C VAL A 6 -16.01 -1.59 3.09
N ASP A 7 -16.46 -2.80 3.40
CA ASP A 7 -17.51 -3.04 4.39
C ASP A 7 -16.92 -2.86 5.78
N ALA A 8 -17.28 -1.75 6.42
CA ALA A 8 -16.84 -1.35 7.75
C ALA A 8 -17.91 -0.50 8.45
N SER A 9 -17.98 -0.61 9.76
CA SER A 9 -19.00 0.07 10.58
C SER A 9 -18.65 1.52 10.96
N GLY A 10 -17.38 1.91 10.83
CA GLY A 10 -16.86 3.22 11.23
C GLY A 10 -16.68 4.20 10.08
N GLU A 11 -16.34 5.44 10.38
CA GLU A 11 -15.99 6.47 9.39
C GLU A 11 -14.59 6.24 8.79
N GLN A 12 -13.73 5.56 9.52
CA GLN A 12 -12.36 5.21 9.12
C GLN A 12 -12.09 3.74 9.44
N VAL A 13 -11.20 3.12 8.67
CA VAL A 13 -10.72 1.76 8.90
C VAL A 13 -9.24 1.84 9.26
N VAL A 14 -8.95 1.88 10.56
CA VAL A 14 -7.60 1.96 11.10
C VAL A 14 -7.42 0.85 12.14
N ASP A 15 -6.43 0.00 11.93
CA ASP A 15 -6.12 -1.15 12.80
C ASP A 15 -7.34 -2.08 13.05
N GLU A 16 -8.21 -2.19 12.07
CA GLU A 16 -9.42 -3.01 12.16
C GLU A 16 -9.12 -4.50 11.93
N PRO A 17 -9.74 -5.42 12.70
CA PRO A 17 -9.53 -6.84 12.49
C PRO A 17 -10.16 -7.33 11.17
N ILE A 18 -9.47 -8.24 10.51
CA ILE A 18 -9.93 -8.99 9.34
C ILE A 18 -9.43 -10.43 9.45
N GLU A 19 -10.28 -11.41 9.17
CA GLU A 19 -9.90 -12.83 9.17
C GLU A 19 -9.59 -13.28 7.75
N VAL A 20 -8.36 -13.75 7.52
CA VAL A 20 -7.92 -14.30 6.24
C VAL A 20 -7.18 -15.60 6.49
N GLU A 21 -7.57 -16.68 5.80
CA GLU A 21 -6.98 -18.02 5.94
C GLU A 21 -6.98 -18.53 7.41
N GLY A 22 -8.10 -18.29 8.13
CA GLY A 22 -8.25 -18.72 9.52
C GLY A 22 -7.34 -18.00 10.52
N ARG A 23 -6.71 -16.91 10.11
CA ARG A 23 -5.88 -16.05 10.94
C ARG A 23 -6.46 -14.64 10.99
N GLU A 24 -6.48 -14.06 12.19
CA GLU A 24 -6.81 -12.66 12.38
C GLU A 24 -5.62 -11.76 12.02
N TRP A 25 -5.90 -10.75 11.21
CA TRP A 25 -4.99 -9.70 10.82
C TRP A 25 -5.55 -8.35 11.22
N LYS A 26 -4.72 -7.32 11.16
CA LYS A 26 -5.12 -5.93 11.34
C LYS A 26 -4.93 -5.18 10.03
N MET A 27 -5.97 -4.46 9.59
CA MET A 27 -5.90 -3.68 8.35
C MET A 27 -6.15 -2.21 8.59
N THR A 28 -5.48 -1.38 7.80
CA THR A 28 -5.77 0.04 7.67
C THR A 28 -6.06 0.32 6.21
N CYS A 29 -7.23 0.88 5.92
CA CYS A 29 -7.65 1.11 4.54
C CYS A 29 -7.51 2.59 4.16
N VAL A 30 -6.91 2.83 3.00
CA VAL A 30 -6.65 4.18 2.46
C VAL A 30 -7.10 4.25 1.01
N SER A 31 -7.72 5.36 0.62
CA SER A 31 -8.03 5.66 -0.79
C SER A 31 -7.02 6.65 -1.36
N MET A 32 -6.36 6.28 -2.43
CA MET A 32 -5.54 7.16 -3.28
C MET A 32 -6.23 7.42 -4.63
N GLY A 33 -7.58 7.38 -4.66
CA GLY A 33 -8.39 7.31 -5.88
C GLY A 33 -8.66 5.86 -6.32
N ASN A 34 -7.92 4.91 -5.76
CA ASN A 34 -8.10 3.46 -5.84
C ASN A 34 -7.98 2.85 -4.44
N PRO A 35 -8.51 1.63 -4.21
CA PRO A 35 -8.56 1.02 -2.89
C PRO A 35 -7.24 0.39 -2.49
N HIS A 36 -6.81 0.64 -1.24
CA HIS A 36 -5.64 0.03 -0.62
C HIS A 36 -5.98 -0.49 0.78
N ALA A 37 -5.54 -1.71 1.08
CA ALA A 37 -5.57 -2.31 2.41
C ALA A 37 -4.14 -2.58 2.86
N VAL A 38 -3.70 -1.89 3.90
CA VAL A 38 -2.34 -1.99 4.44
C VAL A 38 -2.34 -2.93 5.64
N ILE A 39 -1.48 -3.93 5.58
CA ILE A 39 -1.30 -4.98 6.58
C ILE A 39 0.14 -4.91 7.11
N PHE A 40 0.29 -4.68 8.41
CA PHE A 40 1.62 -4.69 9.02
C PHE A 40 2.09 -6.11 9.29
N VAL A 41 3.31 -6.41 8.87
CA VAL A 41 3.98 -7.71 9.02
C VAL A 41 5.36 -7.55 9.64
N GLU A 42 5.92 -8.62 10.20
CA GLU A 42 7.26 -8.58 10.80
C GLU A 42 8.39 -8.70 9.78
N ASP A 43 8.11 -9.32 8.63
CA ASP A 43 9.10 -9.56 7.58
C ASP A 43 8.39 -9.54 6.21
N THR A 44 8.81 -8.66 5.31
CA THR A 44 8.28 -8.59 3.95
C THR A 44 9.02 -9.52 2.99
N GLU A 45 10.30 -9.80 3.24
CA GLU A 45 11.14 -10.59 2.33
C GLU A 45 10.68 -12.05 2.23
N HIS A 46 10.39 -12.66 3.41
CA HIS A 46 9.96 -14.06 3.49
C HIS A 46 8.44 -14.23 3.61
N PHE A 47 7.68 -13.15 3.43
CA PHE A 47 6.23 -13.19 3.50
C PHE A 47 5.63 -14.04 2.36
N GLU A 48 4.70 -14.93 2.70
CA GLU A 48 4.00 -15.82 1.73
C GLU A 48 2.93 -15.05 0.93
N LEU A 49 3.37 -14.06 0.13
CA LEU A 49 2.49 -13.10 -0.53
C LEU A 49 1.55 -13.78 -1.53
N GLU A 50 2.02 -14.77 -2.28
CA GLU A 50 1.20 -15.52 -3.25
C GLU A 50 0.08 -16.34 -2.57
N LYS A 51 0.24 -16.67 -1.28
CA LYS A 51 -0.78 -17.36 -0.50
C LYS A 51 -1.86 -16.39 0.00
N TYR A 52 -1.44 -15.28 0.59
CA TYR A 52 -2.36 -14.37 1.26
C TYR A 52 -2.92 -13.28 0.32
N GLY A 53 -2.15 -12.84 -0.67
CA GLY A 53 -2.53 -11.75 -1.59
C GLY A 53 -3.89 -11.96 -2.26
N PRO A 54 -4.13 -13.11 -2.92
CA PRO A 54 -5.41 -13.39 -3.56
C PRO A 54 -6.59 -13.38 -2.58
N GLU A 55 -6.37 -13.90 -1.35
CA GLU A 55 -7.40 -14.01 -0.33
C GLU A 55 -7.81 -12.63 0.22
N PHE A 56 -6.85 -11.70 0.38
CA PHE A 56 -7.15 -10.31 0.70
C PHE A 56 -7.83 -9.60 -0.46
N GLU A 57 -7.32 -9.75 -1.70
CA GLU A 57 -7.89 -9.11 -2.90
C GLU A 57 -9.38 -9.42 -3.06
N HIS A 58 -9.76 -10.69 -2.85
CA HIS A 58 -11.12 -11.18 -3.07
C HIS A 58 -11.94 -11.29 -1.77
N HIS A 59 -11.44 -10.77 -0.65
CA HIS A 59 -12.14 -10.86 0.62
C HIS A 59 -13.53 -10.18 0.54
N PRO A 60 -14.58 -10.78 1.12
CA PRO A 60 -15.97 -10.25 1.04
C PRO A 60 -16.12 -8.80 1.51
N ARG A 61 -15.29 -8.33 2.43
CA ARG A 61 -15.27 -6.93 2.87
C ARG A 61 -14.85 -5.94 1.79
N PHE A 62 -14.28 -6.40 0.67
CA PHE A 62 -13.89 -5.57 -0.47
C PHE A 62 -14.72 -5.91 -1.70
N PRO A 63 -15.96 -5.38 -1.84
CA PRO A 63 -16.90 -5.78 -2.88
C PRO A 63 -16.42 -5.46 -4.31
N LYS A 64 -15.44 -4.57 -4.45
CA LYS A 64 -14.78 -4.22 -5.73
C LYS A 64 -13.33 -4.66 -5.77
N ARG A 65 -12.94 -5.60 -4.88
CA ARG A 65 -11.56 -6.02 -4.64
C ARG A 65 -10.68 -4.88 -4.17
N THR A 66 -9.45 -5.16 -3.77
CA THR A 66 -8.50 -4.16 -3.27
C THR A 66 -7.08 -4.49 -3.67
N ASN A 67 -6.20 -3.49 -3.68
CA ASN A 67 -4.76 -3.69 -3.59
C ASN A 67 -4.41 -3.92 -2.13
N THR A 68 -3.46 -4.80 -1.85
CA THR A 68 -3.03 -5.09 -0.48
C THR A 68 -1.54 -4.90 -0.35
N GLU A 69 -1.13 -4.03 0.54
CA GLU A 69 0.25 -3.73 0.87
C GLU A 69 0.63 -4.43 2.17
N PHE A 70 1.66 -5.29 2.12
CA PHE A 70 2.27 -5.94 3.29
C PHE A 70 3.51 -5.17 3.67
N VAL A 71 3.53 -4.62 4.89
CA VAL A 71 4.46 -3.57 5.30
C VAL A 71 5.20 -3.95 6.58
N HIS A 72 6.52 -3.86 6.54
CA HIS A 72 7.38 -3.91 7.72
C HIS A 72 7.92 -2.51 8.01
N VAL A 73 7.64 -1.99 9.20
CA VAL A 73 8.17 -0.70 9.66
C VAL A 73 9.56 -0.94 10.28
N ILE A 74 10.59 -0.45 9.62
CA ILE A 74 11.99 -0.61 10.04
C ILE A 74 12.36 0.43 11.09
N SER A 75 11.92 1.68 10.88
CA SER A 75 12.17 2.80 11.77
C SER A 75 11.07 3.88 11.61
N PRO A 76 11.05 4.94 12.42
CA PRO A 76 10.11 6.06 12.21
C PRO A 76 10.19 6.73 10.83
N THR A 77 11.28 6.54 10.10
CA THR A 77 11.52 7.17 8.78
C THR A 77 11.77 6.16 7.66
N GLU A 78 11.58 4.86 7.94
CA GLU A 78 11.95 3.81 6.99
C GLU A 78 11.02 2.60 7.09
N ALA A 79 10.56 2.10 5.94
CA ALA A 79 9.71 0.92 5.85
C ALA A 79 10.06 0.09 4.62
N SER A 80 9.73 -1.20 4.63
CA SER A 80 9.73 -2.04 3.43
C SER A 80 8.33 -2.52 3.13
N MET A 81 7.98 -2.69 1.85
CA MET A 81 6.69 -3.21 1.46
C MET A 81 6.76 -4.13 0.25
N ARG A 82 5.82 -5.06 0.22
CA ARG A 82 5.43 -5.81 -0.98
C ARG A 82 3.94 -5.60 -1.22
N VAL A 83 3.52 -5.65 -2.48
CA VAL A 83 2.15 -5.36 -2.87
C VAL A 83 1.57 -6.48 -3.72
N TRP A 84 0.32 -6.82 -3.42
CA TRP A 84 -0.55 -7.60 -4.28
C TRP A 84 -1.56 -6.65 -4.91
N GLU A 85 -1.39 -6.37 -6.20
CA GLU A 85 -2.25 -5.42 -6.89
C GLU A 85 -3.52 -6.08 -7.42
N ARG A 86 -4.62 -5.38 -7.30
CA ARG A 86 -5.93 -5.79 -7.80
C ARG A 86 -5.88 -6.11 -9.30
N GLY A 87 -6.00 -7.39 -9.62
CA GLY A 87 -6.03 -7.88 -11.01
C GLY A 87 -4.65 -8.06 -11.66
N SER A 88 -3.55 -7.76 -10.97
CA SER A 88 -2.20 -7.85 -11.51
C SER A 88 -1.25 -8.74 -10.70
N ALA A 89 -1.69 -9.26 -9.56
CA ALA A 89 -0.88 -10.03 -8.62
C ALA A 89 0.29 -9.21 -8.03
N GLU A 90 1.38 -9.87 -7.61
CA GLU A 90 2.54 -9.15 -7.13
C GLU A 90 3.21 -8.34 -8.24
N THR A 91 3.47 -7.06 -7.96
CA THR A 91 4.24 -6.17 -8.82
C THR A 91 5.50 -5.68 -8.10
N LEU A 92 6.47 -5.19 -8.86
CA LEU A 92 7.74 -4.73 -8.30
C LEU A 92 7.63 -3.37 -7.60
N ALA A 93 6.64 -2.57 -7.97
CA ALA A 93 6.36 -1.26 -7.38
C ALA A 93 4.92 -0.83 -7.66
N CYS A 94 4.32 -0.12 -6.70
CA CYS A 94 3.02 0.52 -6.82
C CYS A 94 3.09 1.90 -6.16
N GLY A 95 3.07 2.97 -6.96
CA GLY A 95 3.22 4.34 -6.45
C GLY A 95 2.09 4.73 -5.50
N THR A 96 0.82 4.48 -5.87
CA THR A 96 -0.34 4.76 -5.01
C THR A 96 -0.35 3.87 -3.76
N GLY A 97 0.06 2.60 -3.88
CA GLY A 97 0.23 1.69 -2.75
C GLY A 97 1.30 2.16 -1.77
N THR A 98 2.41 2.73 -2.26
CA THR A 98 3.46 3.29 -1.41
C THR A 98 2.95 4.53 -0.65
N CYS A 99 2.18 5.41 -1.31
CA CYS A 99 1.53 6.54 -0.66
C CYS A 99 0.53 6.08 0.41
N ALA A 100 -0.32 5.09 0.10
CA ALA A 100 -1.26 4.50 1.04
C ALA A 100 -0.57 3.86 2.24
N THR A 101 0.56 3.18 2.01
CA THR A 101 1.41 2.59 3.05
C THR A 101 1.87 3.64 4.07
N VAL A 102 2.44 4.76 3.62
CA VAL A 102 2.92 5.79 4.53
C VAL A 102 1.77 6.46 5.27
N MET A 103 0.64 6.71 4.61
CA MET A 103 -0.57 7.21 5.31
C MET A 103 -1.07 6.24 6.37
N ALA A 104 -1.09 4.94 6.09
CA ALA A 104 -1.45 3.94 7.08
C ALA A 104 -0.46 3.91 8.26
N CYS A 105 0.84 4.03 7.99
CA CYS A 105 1.86 4.13 9.04
C CYS A 105 1.63 5.36 9.95
N ILE A 106 1.35 6.53 9.37
CA ILE A 106 1.06 7.77 10.11
C ILE A 106 -0.21 7.61 10.95
N LEU A 107 -1.30 7.09 10.37
CA LEU A 107 -2.56 6.86 11.07
C LEU A 107 -2.43 5.90 12.25
N ASN A 108 -1.49 4.97 12.18
CA ASN A 108 -1.17 4.03 13.27
C ASN A 108 -0.02 4.52 14.17
N HIS A 109 0.43 5.77 14.03
CA HIS A 109 1.52 6.36 14.81
C HIS A 109 2.82 5.58 14.78
N LYS A 110 3.14 4.94 13.66
CA LYS A 110 4.32 4.09 13.48
C LYS A 110 5.50 4.82 12.86
N THR A 111 5.22 5.88 12.08
CA THR A 111 6.26 6.65 11.38
C THR A 111 6.02 8.14 11.49
N GLU A 112 7.04 8.90 11.10
CA GLU A 112 6.97 10.33 10.81
C GLU A 112 6.27 10.57 9.47
N ASN A 113 6.10 11.87 9.10
CA ASN A 113 5.43 12.25 7.86
C ASN A 113 6.29 12.03 6.60
N LYS A 114 7.60 11.82 6.75
CA LYS A 114 8.53 11.55 5.64
C LYS A 114 9.21 10.21 5.82
N VAL A 115 8.98 9.30 4.89
CA VAL A 115 9.40 7.90 4.98
C VAL A 115 10.07 7.45 3.70
N LEU A 116 11.22 6.82 3.81
CA LEU A 116 11.83 6.04 2.74
C LEU A 116 11.18 4.65 2.73
N VAL A 117 10.65 4.25 1.59
CA VAL A 117 9.99 2.95 1.42
C VAL A 117 10.76 2.11 0.42
N HIS A 118 11.20 0.93 0.86
CA HIS A 118 11.88 -0.05 0.03
C HIS A 118 10.85 -0.97 -0.63
N LEU A 119 10.88 -1.03 -1.97
CA LEU A 119 10.11 -1.94 -2.79
C LEU A 119 11.06 -2.87 -3.57
N ARG A 120 10.54 -3.96 -4.12
CA ARG A 120 11.35 -4.84 -4.97
C ARG A 120 11.92 -4.14 -6.21
N GLY A 121 11.22 -3.14 -6.73
CA GLY A 121 11.63 -2.37 -7.92
C GLY A 121 12.53 -1.17 -7.64
N GLY A 122 12.78 -0.85 -6.37
CA GLY A 122 13.58 0.30 -5.95
C GLY A 122 12.91 1.11 -4.85
N ASP A 123 13.53 2.21 -4.46
CA ASP A 123 13.13 3.01 -3.31
C ASP A 123 12.31 4.22 -3.72
N LEU A 124 11.30 4.53 -2.91
CA LEU A 124 10.51 5.75 -3.02
C LEU A 124 10.51 6.50 -1.69
N THR A 125 10.65 7.82 -1.75
CA THR A 125 10.43 8.69 -0.59
C THR A 125 9.04 9.27 -0.67
N ILE A 126 8.24 9.07 0.39
CA ILE A 126 6.90 9.61 0.53
C ILE A 126 6.91 10.64 1.65
N GLU A 127 6.31 11.80 1.39
CA GLU A 127 6.18 12.88 2.36
C GLU A 127 4.74 13.38 2.40
N TYR A 128 4.10 13.28 3.56
CA TYR A 128 2.78 13.86 3.81
C TYR A 128 2.93 15.25 4.41
N ASP A 129 2.32 16.23 3.77
CA ASP A 129 2.24 17.61 4.26
C ASP A 129 0.85 17.87 4.87
N PRO A 130 0.74 17.96 6.21
CA PRO A 130 -0.54 18.18 6.88
C PRO A 130 -1.11 19.59 6.65
N ASP A 131 -0.29 20.57 6.28
CA ASP A 131 -0.74 21.96 6.11
C ASP A 131 -1.60 22.12 4.85
N ASN A 132 -1.30 21.37 3.80
CA ASN A 132 -2.04 21.40 2.53
C ASN A 132 -2.76 20.07 2.21
N ASN A 133 -2.59 19.05 3.06
CA ASN A 133 -3.16 17.71 2.90
C ASN A 133 -2.73 17.03 1.58
N HIS A 134 -1.49 17.23 1.15
CA HIS A 134 -0.91 16.57 -0.01
C HIS A 134 0.11 15.51 0.38
N ILE A 135 0.24 14.52 -0.51
CA ILE A 135 1.29 13.50 -0.44
C ILE A 135 2.21 13.71 -1.62
N TYR A 136 3.49 13.85 -1.33
CA TYR A 136 4.55 13.97 -2.32
C TYR A 136 5.29 12.65 -2.43
N MET A 137 5.46 12.17 -3.66
CA MET A 137 6.23 10.96 -3.97
C MET A 137 7.46 11.35 -4.78
N THR A 138 8.63 10.97 -4.30
CA THR A 138 9.92 11.18 -4.97
C THR A 138 10.60 9.85 -5.22
N GLY A 139 11.05 9.64 -6.46
CA GLY A 139 11.76 8.43 -6.87
C GLY A 139 12.74 8.69 -8.02
N PRO A 140 13.58 7.72 -8.37
CA PRO A 140 14.49 7.82 -9.50
C PRO A 140 13.73 7.80 -10.82
N ALA A 141 14.30 8.45 -11.85
CA ALA A 141 13.84 8.39 -13.22
C ALA A 141 15.05 8.08 -14.11
N THR A 142 15.13 6.83 -14.58
CA THR A 142 16.23 6.38 -15.43
C THR A 142 15.73 6.23 -16.86
N GLU A 143 16.42 6.88 -17.81
CA GLU A 143 16.16 6.69 -19.22
C GLU A 143 16.62 5.30 -19.65
N VAL A 144 15.71 4.52 -20.26
CA VAL A 144 15.99 3.15 -20.71
C VAL A 144 16.08 3.02 -22.22
N PHE A 145 15.45 3.92 -22.99
CA PHE A 145 15.55 4.01 -24.46
C PHE A 145 15.00 5.34 -24.97
N HIS A 146 15.35 5.68 -26.22
CA HIS A 146 14.69 6.72 -27.02
C HIS A 146 13.88 6.08 -28.14
N GLY A 147 12.80 6.74 -28.53
CA GLY A 147 11.98 6.36 -29.66
C GLY A 147 11.44 7.57 -30.40
N ILE A 148 11.10 7.39 -31.67
CA ILE A 148 10.40 8.38 -32.50
C ILE A 148 8.99 7.85 -32.72
N TRP A 149 7.99 8.65 -32.40
CA TRP A 149 6.60 8.38 -32.72
C TRP A 149 6.23 9.16 -33.99
N GLU A 150 5.80 8.45 -35.03
CA GLU A 150 5.26 9.08 -36.25
C GLU A 150 3.73 9.03 -36.20
N GLU A 151 3.10 10.20 -36.25
CA GLU A 151 1.64 10.30 -36.42
C GLU A 151 1.28 9.99 -37.88
N ASN A 152 0.37 9.02 -38.07
CA ASN A 152 -0.20 8.68 -39.38
C ASN A 152 -1.45 9.51 -39.67
#